data_0bcb23f2404943226a9ddaf434f02296
#
_entry.id   0bcb23f2404943226a9ddaf434f02296
#
_cell.length_a   1.000
_cell.length_b   1.000
_cell.length_c   1.000
_cell.angle_alpha   90.00
_cell.angle_beta   90.00
_cell.angle_gamma   90.00
#
_symmetry.space_group_name_H-M   'P 1'
#
loop_
_entity.id
_entity.type
_entity.pdbx_description
1 polymer ?
#
loop_
_entity_poly.entity_id
_entity_poly.type
_entity_poly.pdbx_seq_one_letter_code
_entity_poly.pdbx_strand_id
1 'polypeptide(L)'
;MQNFGKVAVLMGGFSSEREISLDSGAAILNALKSKGVDAHAFDPKETPLAELKTQGFQTAFNILHGTYGEDGAVQGALELLGIPYTGSGVAASAIGMDKYRCKLIWQALGLPVPEFVVLHEDSDFDAVEQQLGLPMFVKPAAEGSSVGVVKVKEKGRLKSVYEELKHLQGEIIAERFIGGGEYSCPVLNGKGLPSIHIIPATEFYDYEAKYNRDDTVYQCPSEDLSEAEENLMRSLAVRGAQAIGADGCVRVDFLKDTDGKLYLLEINTLPGMTSHSLVPKSAAHTGVDFADLCIEILKTAHVG
;
A
#
# COMPACT_ATOMS: atom_id res chain seq x y z
N MET A 1 -2.62 -24.27 19.18
CA MET A 1 -2.55 -22.87 18.71
C MET A 1 -1.15 -22.35 18.93
N GLN A 2 -0.61 -21.59 17.99
CA GLN A 2 0.68 -20.91 18.19
C GLN A 2 0.52 -19.89 19.34
N ASN A 3 1.47 -19.85 20.25
CA ASN A 3 1.44 -18.90 21.35
C ASN A 3 2.13 -17.61 20.91
N PHE A 4 1.38 -16.53 20.75
CA PHE A 4 1.89 -15.21 20.36
C PHE A 4 2.26 -14.34 21.57
N GLY A 5 2.00 -14.84 22.80
CA GLY A 5 2.09 -14.04 24.00
C GLY A 5 1.05 -12.91 24.05
N LYS A 6 1.38 -11.86 24.81
CA LYS A 6 0.56 -10.65 24.86
C LYS A 6 0.81 -9.79 23.62
N VAL A 7 -0.23 -9.58 22.81
CA VAL A 7 -0.16 -8.90 21.50
C VAL A 7 -0.61 -7.45 21.62
N ALA A 8 0.21 -6.50 21.17
CA ALA A 8 -0.16 -5.12 20.98
C ALA A 8 -0.71 -4.93 19.56
N VAL A 9 -1.96 -4.51 19.41
CA VAL A 9 -2.47 -4.00 18.13
C VAL A 9 -2.12 -2.52 18.08
N LEU A 10 -1.05 -2.17 17.32
CA LEU A 10 -0.60 -0.79 17.14
C LEU A 10 -1.55 -0.08 16.19
N MET A 11 -2.33 0.87 16.70
CA MET A 11 -3.40 1.55 15.98
C MET A 11 -3.44 3.04 16.34
N GLY A 12 -4.07 3.87 15.52
CA GLY A 12 -4.13 5.31 15.73
C GLY A 12 -2.87 6.03 15.23
N GLY A 13 -1.97 6.44 16.12
CA GLY A 13 -0.73 7.12 15.78
C GLY A 13 -0.90 8.60 15.44
N PHE A 14 0.08 9.17 14.71
CA PHE A 14 0.22 10.62 14.54
C PHE A 14 -0.19 11.14 13.15
N SER A 15 -0.36 10.25 12.17
CA SER A 15 -0.61 10.62 10.77
C SER A 15 -2.03 11.17 10.56
N SER A 16 -2.25 11.76 9.38
CA SER A 16 -3.58 12.17 8.93
C SER A 16 -4.55 10.99 8.72
N GLU A 17 -4.02 9.76 8.60
CA GLU A 17 -4.79 8.52 8.42
C GLU A 17 -5.15 7.83 9.75
N ARG A 18 -5.04 8.57 10.86
CA ARG A 18 -5.31 8.07 12.23
C ARG A 18 -6.64 7.35 12.35
N GLU A 19 -7.72 7.92 11.85
CA GLU A 19 -9.06 7.34 11.99
C GLU A 19 -9.18 6.00 11.26
N ILE A 20 -8.59 5.89 10.07
CA ILE A 20 -8.55 4.64 9.30
C ILE A 20 -7.78 3.56 10.06
N SER A 21 -6.68 3.95 10.72
CA SER A 21 -5.88 3.07 11.57
C SER A 21 -6.65 2.60 12.81
N LEU A 22 -7.44 3.48 13.44
CA LEU A 22 -8.28 3.13 14.59
C LEU A 22 -9.38 2.16 14.19
N ASP A 23 -10.06 2.38 13.07
CA ASP A 23 -11.12 1.49 12.57
C ASP A 23 -10.58 0.10 12.20
N SER A 24 -9.48 0.07 11.45
CA SER A 24 -8.79 -1.19 11.10
C SER A 24 -8.31 -1.92 12.35
N GLY A 25 -7.70 -1.19 13.28
CA GLY A 25 -7.19 -1.74 14.53
C GLY A 25 -8.29 -2.31 15.43
N ALA A 26 -9.44 -1.63 15.52
CA ALA A 26 -10.59 -2.12 16.28
C ALA A 26 -11.15 -3.43 15.68
N ALA A 27 -11.25 -3.52 14.34
CA ALA A 27 -11.68 -4.73 13.65
C ALA A 27 -10.71 -5.90 13.91
N ILE A 28 -9.40 -5.66 13.77
CA ILE A 28 -8.33 -6.66 14.03
C ILE A 28 -8.36 -7.11 15.50
N LEU A 29 -8.44 -6.16 16.44
CA LEU A 29 -8.49 -6.46 17.88
C LEU A 29 -9.64 -7.41 18.23
N ASN A 30 -10.84 -7.13 17.69
CA ASN A 30 -12.01 -7.97 17.88
C ASN A 30 -11.81 -9.35 17.25
N ALA A 31 -11.27 -9.41 16.04
CA ALA A 31 -10.97 -10.65 15.34
C ALA A 31 -9.98 -11.54 16.10
N LEU A 32 -8.85 -10.98 16.55
CA LEU A 32 -7.84 -11.70 17.32
C LEU A 32 -8.40 -12.22 18.66
N LYS A 33 -9.17 -11.39 19.37
CA LYS A 33 -9.86 -11.82 20.63
C LYS A 33 -10.85 -12.95 20.39
N SER A 34 -11.61 -12.93 19.28
CA SER A 34 -12.55 -14.01 18.95
C SER A 34 -11.86 -15.35 18.70
N LYS A 35 -10.60 -15.34 18.31
CA LYS A 35 -9.73 -16.53 18.13
C LYS A 35 -8.92 -16.86 19.39
N GLY A 36 -9.19 -16.19 20.53
CA GLY A 36 -8.56 -16.48 21.81
C GLY A 36 -7.14 -15.92 21.98
N VAL A 37 -6.72 -14.95 21.15
CA VAL A 37 -5.45 -14.25 21.29
C VAL A 37 -5.55 -13.20 22.41
N ASP A 38 -4.53 -13.12 23.27
CA ASP A 38 -4.40 -12.08 24.29
C ASP A 38 -3.97 -10.75 23.64
N ALA A 39 -4.91 -10.11 22.93
CA ALA A 39 -4.68 -8.92 22.15
C ALA A 39 -5.24 -7.65 22.84
N HIS A 40 -4.47 -6.58 22.78
CA HIS A 40 -4.79 -5.29 23.40
C HIS A 40 -4.52 -4.13 22.43
N ALA A 41 -5.36 -3.10 22.45
CA ALA A 41 -5.11 -1.87 21.72
C ALA A 41 -3.88 -1.14 22.30
N PHE A 42 -3.06 -0.59 21.42
CA PHE A 42 -1.93 0.25 21.79
C PHE A 42 -1.81 1.41 20.79
N ASP A 43 -2.01 2.62 21.27
CA ASP A 43 -1.90 3.84 20.47
C ASP A 43 -0.61 4.58 20.83
N PRO A 44 0.37 4.67 19.91
CA PRO A 44 1.64 5.36 20.15
C PRO A 44 1.50 6.85 20.45
N LYS A 45 0.37 7.46 20.09
CA LYS A 45 0.06 8.85 20.41
C LYS A 45 -0.26 9.05 21.89
N GLU A 46 -0.89 8.05 22.50
CA GLU A 46 -1.33 8.07 23.90
C GLU A 46 -0.28 7.47 24.84
N THR A 47 0.45 6.45 24.37
CA THR A 47 1.42 5.68 25.16
C THR A 47 2.73 5.51 24.38
N PRO A 48 3.88 5.95 24.90
CA PRO A 48 5.16 5.79 24.22
C PRO A 48 5.48 4.32 23.86
N LEU A 49 6.00 4.07 22.66
CA LEU A 49 6.38 2.71 22.22
C LEU A 49 7.34 2.00 23.18
N ALA A 50 8.20 2.75 23.89
CA ALA A 50 9.12 2.19 24.89
C ALA A 50 8.40 1.43 26.01
N GLU A 51 7.12 1.74 26.25
CA GLU A 51 6.33 1.06 27.28
C GLU A 51 5.84 -0.33 26.87
N LEU A 52 5.94 -0.71 25.61
CA LEU A 52 5.53 -2.04 25.15
C LEU A 52 6.18 -3.15 25.97
N LYS A 53 7.50 -3.06 26.22
CA LYS A 53 8.21 -4.05 27.04
C LYS A 53 7.83 -4.02 28.51
N THR A 54 7.73 -2.84 29.10
CA THR A 54 7.38 -2.70 30.51
C THR A 54 5.96 -3.17 30.81
N GLN A 55 5.06 -3.06 29.83
CA GLN A 55 3.70 -3.58 29.89
C GLN A 55 3.58 -5.07 29.51
N GLY A 56 4.71 -5.72 29.20
CA GLY A 56 4.78 -7.17 28.95
C GLY A 56 4.30 -7.61 27.58
N PHE A 57 4.24 -6.72 26.60
CA PHE A 57 3.94 -7.09 25.21
C PHE A 57 5.08 -7.89 24.59
N GLN A 58 4.73 -8.95 23.87
CA GLN A 58 5.66 -9.91 23.27
C GLN A 58 5.61 -9.90 21.74
N THR A 59 4.51 -9.40 21.16
CA THR A 59 4.32 -9.31 19.72
C THR A 59 3.51 -8.05 19.40
N ALA A 60 3.76 -7.41 18.27
CA ALA A 60 3.00 -6.28 17.78
C ALA A 60 2.30 -6.63 16.46
N PHE A 61 1.00 -6.41 16.38
CA PHE A 61 0.27 -6.34 15.14
C PHE A 61 0.24 -4.87 14.70
N ASN A 62 1.04 -4.51 13.69
CA ASN A 62 1.10 -3.13 13.20
C ASN A 62 -0.01 -2.87 12.18
N ILE A 63 -0.81 -1.83 12.44
CA ILE A 63 -1.83 -1.29 11.51
C ILE A 63 -1.85 0.24 11.55
N LEU A 64 -0.72 0.83 11.89
CA LEU A 64 -0.52 2.27 11.79
C LEU A 64 -0.36 2.65 10.32
N HIS A 65 -1.04 3.70 9.87
CA HIS A 65 -0.96 4.17 8.49
C HIS A 65 -0.19 5.49 8.39
N GLY A 66 0.39 5.73 7.20
CA GLY A 66 1.11 6.96 6.87
C GLY A 66 2.42 7.15 7.65
N THR A 67 2.81 8.40 7.84
CA THR A 67 4.06 8.79 8.48
C THR A 67 4.18 8.20 9.88
N TYR A 68 5.35 7.67 10.20
CA TYR A 68 5.71 6.91 11.42
C TYR A 68 5.05 5.54 11.54
N GLY A 69 4.08 5.18 10.70
CA GLY A 69 3.39 3.90 10.76
C GLY A 69 3.91 2.88 9.76
N GLU A 70 4.10 3.32 8.51
CA GLU A 70 4.47 2.44 7.40
C GLU A 70 5.72 2.90 6.62
N ASP A 71 6.46 3.87 7.17
CA ASP A 71 7.66 4.47 6.57
C ASP A 71 9.00 3.90 7.12
N GLY A 72 8.94 2.88 7.98
CA GLY A 72 10.11 2.27 8.62
C GLY A 72 10.41 2.78 10.02
N ALA A 73 9.81 3.88 10.46
CA ALA A 73 10.11 4.48 11.77
C ALA A 73 9.64 3.60 12.94
N VAL A 74 8.37 3.17 12.96
CA VAL A 74 7.86 2.27 13.99
C VAL A 74 8.52 0.90 13.93
N GLN A 75 8.81 0.40 12.72
CA GLN A 75 9.50 -0.86 12.50
C GLN A 75 10.89 -0.83 13.17
N GLY A 76 11.68 0.23 12.93
CA GLY A 76 12.99 0.40 13.58
C GLY A 76 12.91 0.50 15.09
N ALA A 77 11.89 1.16 15.64
CA ALA A 77 11.67 1.21 17.07
C ALA A 77 11.36 -0.19 17.65
N LEU A 78 10.53 -0.99 16.98
CA LEU A 78 10.20 -2.35 17.40
C LEU A 78 11.40 -3.29 17.33
N GLU A 79 12.26 -3.17 16.31
CA GLU A 79 13.51 -3.92 16.19
C GLU A 79 14.46 -3.62 17.34
N LEU A 80 14.67 -2.34 17.68
CA LEU A 80 15.50 -1.93 18.81
C LEU A 80 14.92 -2.41 20.15
N LEU A 81 13.60 -2.50 20.25
CA LEU A 81 12.94 -3.08 21.42
C LEU A 81 12.97 -4.62 21.40
N GLY A 82 13.34 -5.27 20.29
CA GLY A 82 13.31 -6.72 20.12
C GLY A 82 11.89 -7.28 20.26
N ILE A 83 10.89 -6.57 19.72
CA ILE A 83 9.49 -6.98 19.70
C ILE A 83 9.16 -7.42 18.27
N PRO A 84 8.85 -8.71 18.02
CA PRO A 84 8.36 -9.18 16.74
C PRO A 84 7.11 -8.41 16.30
N TYR A 85 7.02 -8.08 15.03
CA TYR A 85 5.89 -7.33 14.49
C TYR A 85 5.44 -7.85 13.11
N THR A 86 4.19 -7.62 12.78
CA THR A 86 3.62 -7.96 11.48
C THR A 86 3.95 -6.91 10.43
N GLY A 87 4.06 -7.36 9.18
CA GLY A 87 4.35 -6.49 8.04
C GLY A 87 5.82 -6.44 7.67
N SER A 88 6.15 -5.55 6.77
CA SER A 88 7.48 -5.42 6.19
C SER A 88 8.47 -4.76 7.16
N GLY A 89 9.76 -5.12 7.06
CA GLY A 89 10.84 -4.53 7.83
C GLY A 89 11.14 -3.07 7.44
N VAL A 90 12.11 -2.46 8.14
CA VAL A 90 12.47 -1.02 8.01
C VAL A 90 12.71 -0.61 6.57
N ALA A 91 13.61 -1.31 5.87
CA ALA A 91 14.01 -0.92 4.51
C ALA A 91 12.86 -1.04 3.51
N ALA A 92 12.10 -2.14 3.56
CA ALA A 92 10.99 -2.38 2.66
C ALA A 92 9.84 -1.39 2.88
N SER A 93 9.56 -1.04 4.14
CA SER A 93 8.56 -0.04 4.50
C SER A 93 8.96 1.34 3.97
N ALA A 94 10.20 1.78 4.19
CA ALA A 94 10.69 3.06 3.69
C ALA A 94 10.68 3.14 2.15
N ILE A 95 11.08 2.06 1.46
CA ILE A 95 11.06 1.99 -0.01
C ILE A 95 9.62 1.97 -0.53
N GLY A 96 8.73 1.21 0.10
CA GLY A 96 7.32 1.11 -0.29
C GLY A 96 6.58 2.44 -0.25
N MET A 97 6.92 3.31 0.71
CA MET A 97 6.38 4.67 0.81
C MET A 97 6.93 5.64 -0.24
N ASP A 98 8.05 5.32 -0.88
CA ASP A 98 8.68 6.14 -1.91
C ASP A 98 8.44 5.55 -3.31
N LYS A 99 7.42 6.05 -4.00
CA LYS A 99 7.04 5.57 -5.34
C LYS A 99 8.18 5.64 -6.35
N TYR A 100 9.01 6.69 -6.27
CA TYR A 100 10.14 6.85 -7.18
C TYR A 100 11.21 5.78 -6.97
N ARG A 101 11.66 5.59 -5.74
CA ARG A 101 12.69 4.60 -5.42
C ARG A 101 12.20 3.17 -5.63
N CYS A 102 10.94 2.91 -5.28
CA CYS A 102 10.29 1.63 -5.54
C CYS A 102 10.28 1.30 -7.06
N LYS A 103 9.86 2.26 -7.90
CA LYS A 103 9.84 2.11 -9.37
C LYS A 103 11.24 1.91 -9.96
N LEU A 104 12.25 2.59 -9.46
CA LEU A 104 13.65 2.39 -9.91
C LEU A 104 14.12 0.95 -9.65
N ILE A 105 13.80 0.38 -8.47
CA ILE A 105 14.14 -1.00 -8.14
C ILE A 105 13.38 -1.96 -9.07
N TRP A 106 12.09 -1.75 -9.28
CA TRP A 106 11.28 -2.56 -10.18
C TRP A 106 11.80 -2.54 -11.62
N GLN A 107 12.14 -1.34 -12.13
CA GLN A 107 12.77 -1.19 -13.46
C GLN A 107 14.10 -1.94 -13.58
N ALA A 108 14.96 -1.81 -12.58
CA ALA A 108 16.28 -2.48 -12.56
C ALA A 108 16.16 -4.01 -12.61
N LEU A 109 15.05 -4.56 -12.08
CA LEU A 109 14.74 -5.99 -12.08
C LEU A 109 13.86 -6.42 -13.27
N GLY A 110 13.61 -5.53 -14.23
CA GLY A 110 12.81 -5.82 -15.42
C GLY A 110 11.33 -6.04 -15.14
N LEU A 111 10.82 -5.50 -14.02
CA LEU A 111 9.38 -5.48 -13.75
C LEU A 111 8.72 -4.33 -14.53
N PRO A 112 7.54 -4.54 -15.10
CA PRO A 112 6.87 -3.52 -15.90
C PRO A 112 6.32 -2.39 -15.01
N VAL A 113 6.76 -1.17 -15.23
CA VAL A 113 6.22 0.05 -14.61
C VAL A 113 5.85 1.04 -15.71
N PRO A 114 4.88 1.95 -15.50
CA PRO A 114 4.65 3.05 -16.42
C PRO A 114 5.92 3.86 -16.61
N GLU A 115 6.16 4.32 -17.83
CA GLU A 115 7.26 5.25 -18.09
C GLU A 115 7.09 6.52 -17.28
N PHE A 116 8.14 6.99 -16.64
CA PHE A 116 8.10 8.16 -15.77
C PHE A 116 9.37 9.01 -15.85
N VAL A 117 9.23 10.27 -15.52
CA VAL A 117 10.31 11.26 -15.43
C VAL A 117 10.24 11.98 -14.09
N VAL A 118 11.36 12.16 -13.41
CA VAL A 118 11.45 13.05 -12.25
C VAL A 118 11.54 14.48 -12.72
N LEU A 119 10.68 15.33 -12.16
CA LEU A 119 10.63 16.74 -12.48
C LEU A 119 11.50 17.56 -11.51
N HIS A 120 12.25 18.49 -12.06
CA HIS A 120 13.06 19.45 -11.33
C HIS A 120 12.75 20.87 -11.83
N GLU A 121 13.26 21.89 -11.13
CA GLU A 121 13.03 23.29 -11.51
C GLU A 121 13.60 23.64 -12.90
N ASP A 122 14.69 22.99 -13.28
CA ASP A 122 15.40 23.14 -14.56
C ASP A 122 14.99 22.12 -15.62
N SER A 123 13.94 21.32 -15.38
CA SER A 123 13.45 20.35 -16.36
C SER A 123 12.96 21.03 -17.64
N ASP A 124 13.24 20.40 -18.79
CA ASP A 124 12.60 20.74 -20.06
C ASP A 124 11.18 20.14 -20.10
N PHE A 125 10.21 20.90 -19.57
CA PHE A 125 8.82 20.44 -19.46
C PHE A 125 8.18 20.10 -20.81
N ASP A 126 8.54 20.81 -21.88
CA ASP A 126 8.04 20.51 -23.23
C ASP A 126 8.57 19.16 -23.75
N ALA A 127 9.86 18.88 -23.50
CA ALA A 127 10.44 17.59 -23.83
C ALA A 127 9.83 16.44 -23.03
N VAL A 128 9.51 16.63 -21.74
CA VAL A 128 8.82 15.65 -20.92
C VAL A 128 7.40 15.38 -21.43
N GLU A 129 6.63 16.44 -21.80
CA GLU A 129 5.32 16.28 -22.41
C GLU A 129 5.38 15.52 -23.74
N GLN A 130 6.42 15.76 -24.55
CA GLN A 130 6.62 15.01 -25.80
C GLN A 130 6.97 13.55 -25.56
N GLN A 131 7.81 13.27 -24.55
CA GLN A 131 8.26 11.91 -24.20
C GLN A 131 7.12 11.04 -23.67
N LEU A 132 6.40 11.53 -22.67
CA LEU A 132 5.36 10.75 -21.97
C LEU A 132 4.02 10.76 -22.71
N GLY A 133 3.75 11.81 -23.50
CA GLY A 133 2.46 12.05 -24.14
C GLY A 133 1.39 12.56 -23.17
N LEU A 134 0.28 13.02 -23.73
CA LEU A 134 -0.89 13.49 -22.96
C LEU A 134 -2.07 12.55 -23.19
N PRO A 135 -2.91 12.32 -22.16
CA PRO A 135 -2.73 12.80 -20.80
C PRO A 135 -1.58 12.10 -20.08
N MET A 136 -1.08 12.70 -18.96
CA MET A 136 -0.14 12.11 -18.04
C MET A 136 -0.56 12.38 -16.60
N PHE A 137 -0.04 11.62 -15.65
CA PHE A 137 -0.19 11.91 -14.22
C PHE A 137 1.07 12.55 -13.65
N VAL A 138 0.89 13.56 -12.80
CA VAL A 138 1.95 14.17 -11.99
C VAL A 138 1.62 13.99 -10.52
N LYS A 139 2.57 13.52 -9.74
CA LYS A 139 2.36 13.22 -8.33
C LYS A 139 3.65 13.32 -7.50
N PRO A 140 3.54 13.65 -6.20
CA PRO A 140 4.67 13.50 -5.28
C PRO A 140 4.96 12.02 -5.02
N ALA A 141 6.24 11.67 -4.91
CA ALA A 141 6.66 10.28 -4.74
C ALA A 141 6.39 9.74 -3.34
N ALA A 142 6.44 10.60 -2.30
CA ALA A 142 6.36 10.19 -0.90
C ALA A 142 5.02 10.48 -0.21
N GLU A 143 4.01 10.92 -0.96
CA GLU A 143 2.66 11.15 -0.41
C GLU A 143 1.76 9.92 -0.60
N GLY A 144 0.94 9.64 0.41
CA GLY A 144 -0.09 8.59 0.39
C GLY A 144 -1.46 9.09 -0.11
N SER A 145 -2.44 8.20 -0.14
CA SER A 145 -3.88 8.49 -0.30
C SER A 145 -4.23 9.42 -1.47
N SER A 146 -3.50 9.34 -2.58
CA SER A 146 -3.70 10.18 -3.78
C SER A 146 -3.53 11.69 -3.55
N VAL A 147 -2.88 12.11 -2.47
CA VAL A 147 -2.58 13.53 -2.21
C VAL A 147 -1.64 14.07 -3.31
N GLY A 148 -2.01 15.21 -3.91
CA GLY A 148 -1.21 15.86 -4.94
C GLY A 148 -1.15 15.12 -6.28
N VAL A 149 -2.04 14.16 -6.55
CA VAL A 149 -2.13 13.50 -7.86
C VAL A 149 -2.92 14.38 -8.83
N VAL A 150 -2.28 14.80 -9.93
CA VAL A 150 -2.88 15.67 -10.95
C VAL A 150 -2.78 15.02 -12.31
N LYS A 151 -3.93 14.94 -13.03
CA LYS A 151 -3.98 14.49 -14.42
C LYS A 151 -3.81 15.69 -15.37
N VAL A 152 -2.66 15.75 -16.04
CA VAL A 152 -2.35 16.80 -17.04
C VAL A 152 -2.88 16.36 -18.40
N LYS A 153 -3.84 17.12 -18.93
CA LYS A 153 -4.52 16.85 -20.22
C LYS A 153 -4.10 17.81 -21.33
N GLU A 154 -3.64 19.00 -20.98
CA GLU A 154 -3.39 20.10 -21.91
C GLU A 154 -1.89 20.37 -22.01
N LYS A 155 -1.43 20.61 -23.25
CA LYS A 155 -0.05 20.96 -23.54
C LYS A 155 0.35 22.28 -22.86
N GLY A 156 1.57 22.32 -22.30
CA GLY A 156 2.12 23.50 -21.61
C GLY A 156 1.68 23.67 -20.16
N ARG A 157 0.88 22.72 -19.63
CA ARG A 157 0.41 22.76 -18.24
C ARG A 157 1.39 22.12 -17.25
N LEU A 158 2.31 21.28 -17.71
CA LEU A 158 3.15 20.47 -16.83
C LEU A 158 3.99 21.34 -15.88
N LYS A 159 4.55 22.46 -16.36
CA LYS A 159 5.34 23.38 -15.51
C LYS A 159 4.52 23.97 -14.37
N SER A 160 3.28 24.44 -14.66
CA SER A 160 2.45 25.02 -13.60
C SER A 160 2.03 24.00 -12.58
N VAL A 161 1.76 22.75 -13.00
CA VAL A 161 1.45 21.65 -12.07
C VAL A 161 2.67 21.30 -11.21
N TYR A 162 3.87 21.27 -11.77
CA TYR A 162 5.10 21.10 -10.99
C TYR A 162 5.23 22.19 -9.91
N GLU A 163 5.05 23.47 -10.27
CA GLU A 163 5.11 24.59 -9.33
C GLU A 163 4.09 24.48 -8.19
N GLU A 164 2.90 23.93 -8.50
CA GLU A 164 1.84 23.67 -7.51
C GLU A 164 2.23 22.56 -6.52
N LEU A 165 3.00 21.54 -6.97
CA LEU A 165 3.29 20.33 -6.20
C LEU A 165 4.67 20.30 -5.55
N LYS A 166 5.64 21.09 -6.02
CA LYS A 166 7.04 21.02 -5.60
C LYS A 166 7.31 21.27 -4.10
N HIS A 167 6.31 21.77 -3.37
CA HIS A 167 6.38 21.95 -1.93
C HIS A 167 5.97 20.70 -1.12
N LEU A 168 5.41 19.68 -1.79
CA LEU A 168 5.03 18.43 -1.17
C LEU A 168 6.25 17.51 -0.95
N GLN A 169 6.07 16.45 -0.14
CA GLN A 169 7.18 15.61 0.27
C GLN A 169 7.66 14.68 -0.86
N GLY A 170 8.97 14.60 -1.02
CA GLY A 170 9.65 13.74 -2.00
C GLY A 170 9.78 14.36 -3.39
N GLU A 171 10.33 13.60 -4.32
CA GLU A 171 10.44 14.00 -5.72
C GLU A 171 9.05 14.10 -6.38
N ILE A 172 8.89 15.02 -7.31
CA ILE A 172 7.71 15.10 -8.16
C ILE A 172 7.95 14.27 -9.41
N ILE A 173 7.10 13.29 -9.69
CA ILE A 173 7.20 12.42 -10.85
C ILE A 173 6.05 12.67 -11.82
N ALA A 174 6.38 12.72 -13.11
CA ALA A 174 5.41 12.66 -14.19
C ALA A 174 5.39 11.25 -14.77
N GLU A 175 4.21 10.66 -14.93
CA GLU A 175 4.02 9.28 -15.43
C GLU A 175 3.12 9.25 -16.64
N ARG A 176 3.46 8.40 -17.61
CA ARG A 176 2.58 8.08 -18.74
C ARG A 176 1.24 7.56 -18.24
N PHE A 177 0.15 8.08 -18.81
CA PHE A 177 -1.19 7.57 -18.57
C PHE A 177 -1.37 6.15 -19.14
N ILE A 178 -1.90 5.26 -18.33
CA ILE A 178 -2.28 3.89 -18.70
C ILE A 178 -3.80 3.77 -18.53
N GLY A 179 -4.54 3.47 -19.59
CA GLY A 179 -5.98 3.73 -19.65
C GLY A 179 -6.89 2.50 -19.79
N GLY A 180 -6.42 1.28 -19.48
CA GLY A 180 -7.23 0.06 -19.65
C GLY A 180 -7.90 -0.47 -18.39
N GLY A 181 -7.50 0.01 -17.20
CA GLY A 181 -8.11 -0.39 -15.91
C GLY A 181 -7.14 -0.33 -14.76
N GLU A 182 -7.67 -0.25 -13.53
CA GLU A 182 -6.92 -0.27 -12.29
C GLU A 182 -7.25 -1.53 -11.49
N TYR A 183 -6.21 -2.19 -10.99
CA TYR A 183 -6.33 -3.46 -10.28
C TYR A 183 -5.48 -3.46 -9.03
N SER A 184 -5.87 -4.32 -8.11
CA SER A 184 -5.13 -4.54 -6.87
C SER A 184 -4.93 -6.03 -6.64
N CYS A 185 -3.73 -6.44 -6.28
CA CYS A 185 -3.41 -7.83 -5.99
C CYS A 185 -2.73 -7.93 -4.62
N PRO A 186 -3.45 -8.40 -3.58
CA PRO A 186 -2.84 -8.65 -2.29
C PRO A 186 -1.85 -9.83 -2.35
N VAL A 187 -0.80 -9.73 -1.55
CA VAL A 187 0.17 -10.80 -1.32
C VAL A 187 0.21 -11.12 0.16
N LEU A 188 -0.02 -12.37 0.51
CA LEU A 188 0.05 -12.88 1.88
C LEU A 188 1.07 -14.02 1.96
N ASN A 189 2.06 -13.88 2.84
CA ASN A 189 3.12 -14.89 3.00
C ASN A 189 3.75 -15.33 1.68
N GLY A 190 4.07 -14.37 0.81
CA GLY A 190 4.69 -14.62 -0.49
C GLY A 190 3.77 -15.26 -1.53
N LYS A 191 2.46 -15.32 -1.28
CA LYS A 191 1.45 -15.85 -2.22
C LYS A 191 0.51 -14.75 -2.68
N GLY A 192 0.37 -14.56 -3.99
CA GLY A 192 -0.63 -13.65 -4.56
C GLY A 192 -2.05 -14.19 -4.36
N LEU A 193 -2.90 -13.38 -3.74
CA LEU A 193 -4.33 -13.65 -3.59
C LEU A 193 -5.10 -13.24 -4.87
N PRO A 194 -6.39 -13.58 -5.00
CA PRO A 194 -7.20 -13.15 -6.12
C PRO A 194 -7.14 -11.63 -6.36
N SER A 195 -6.96 -11.22 -7.61
CA SER A 195 -6.93 -9.81 -7.96
C SER A 195 -8.30 -9.16 -7.82
N ILE A 196 -8.31 -7.85 -7.70
CA ILE A 196 -9.51 -7.04 -7.61
C ILE A 196 -9.45 -5.99 -8.71
N HIS A 197 -10.45 -5.94 -9.57
CA HIS A 197 -10.65 -4.84 -10.50
C HIS A 197 -11.35 -3.70 -9.77
N ILE A 198 -10.75 -2.51 -9.80
CA ILE A 198 -11.26 -1.30 -9.16
C ILE A 198 -11.89 -0.45 -10.26
N ILE A 199 -13.20 -0.25 -10.18
CA ILE A 199 -13.98 0.52 -11.14
C ILE A 199 -14.55 1.75 -10.41
N PRO A 200 -13.80 2.87 -10.39
CA PRO A 200 -14.26 4.08 -9.73
C PRO A 200 -15.41 4.72 -10.53
N ALA A 201 -16.34 5.36 -9.84
CA ALA A 201 -17.35 6.20 -10.48
C ALA A 201 -16.80 7.58 -10.89
N THR A 202 -15.60 7.93 -10.43
CA THR A 202 -14.84 9.13 -10.80
C THR A 202 -13.92 8.84 -12.00
N GLU A 203 -13.22 9.86 -12.50
CA GLU A 203 -12.31 9.70 -13.64
C GLU A 203 -11.12 8.76 -13.36
N PHE A 204 -10.69 8.67 -12.09
CA PHE A 204 -9.67 7.76 -11.60
C PHE A 204 -9.90 7.50 -10.10
N TYR A 205 -9.21 6.52 -9.52
CA TYR A 205 -9.36 6.11 -8.13
C TYR A 205 -8.65 7.09 -7.19
N ASP A 206 -9.27 8.26 -6.99
CA ASP A 206 -8.80 9.35 -6.14
C ASP A 206 -9.20 9.17 -4.66
N TYR A 207 -8.87 10.17 -3.83
CA TYR A 207 -9.21 10.16 -2.41
C TYR A 207 -10.71 10.03 -2.15
N GLU A 208 -11.53 10.76 -2.94
CA GLU A 208 -12.98 10.69 -2.83
C GLU A 208 -13.51 9.29 -3.13
N ALA A 209 -13.02 8.66 -4.20
CA ALA A 209 -13.40 7.32 -4.59
C ALA A 209 -12.93 6.24 -3.57
N LYS A 210 -11.82 6.52 -2.86
CA LYS A 210 -11.24 5.60 -1.86
C LYS A 210 -11.99 5.61 -0.52
N TYR A 211 -12.41 6.78 -0.05
CA TYR A 211 -12.84 6.95 1.34
C TYR A 211 -14.23 7.55 1.53
N ASN A 212 -14.72 8.36 0.59
CA ASN A 212 -15.94 9.15 0.77
C ASN A 212 -17.10 8.67 -0.11
N ARG A 213 -16.86 7.76 -1.06
CA ARG A 213 -17.87 7.27 -2.01
C ARG A 213 -18.09 5.79 -1.87
N ASP A 214 -19.37 5.37 -1.92
CA ASP A 214 -19.79 3.97 -1.86
C ASP A 214 -20.11 3.39 -3.25
N ASP A 215 -19.95 4.18 -4.33
CA ASP A 215 -20.29 3.79 -5.71
C ASP A 215 -19.08 3.27 -6.52
N THR A 216 -17.91 3.16 -5.91
CA THR A 216 -16.78 2.41 -6.49
C THR A 216 -17.09 0.92 -6.50
N VAL A 217 -17.03 0.29 -7.68
CA VAL A 217 -17.26 -1.15 -7.81
C VAL A 217 -15.94 -1.90 -7.67
N TYR A 218 -15.94 -2.94 -6.86
CA TYR A 218 -14.80 -3.84 -6.64
C TYR A 218 -15.19 -5.25 -7.08
N GLN A 219 -14.67 -5.70 -8.22
CA GLN A 219 -14.88 -7.06 -8.72
C GLN A 219 -13.75 -7.96 -8.24
N CYS A 220 -14.07 -8.96 -7.44
CA CYS A 220 -13.12 -9.94 -6.91
C CYS A 220 -13.68 -11.36 -7.03
N PRO A 221 -12.99 -12.29 -7.71
CA PRO A 221 -11.83 -12.03 -8.58
C PRO A 221 -12.20 -11.14 -9.77
N SER A 222 -11.21 -10.55 -10.44
CA SER A 222 -11.44 -9.70 -11.59
C SER A 222 -12.08 -10.48 -12.75
N GLU A 223 -13.27 -10.07 -13.20
CA GLU A 223 -14.03 -10.80 -14.21
C GLU A 223 -13.52 -10.55 -15.66
N ASP A 224 -12.77 -9.47 -15.86
CA ASP A 224 -12.23 -9.07 -17.17
C ASP A 224 -10.79 -9.53 -17.41
N LEU A 225 -10.21 -10.32 -16.50
CA LEU A 225 -8.92 -10.97 -16.69
C LEU A 225 -9.10 -12.43 -17.09
N SER A 226 -8.38 -12.85 -18.12
CA SER A 226 -8.19 -14.26 -18.39
C SER A 226 -7.39 -14.93 -17.26
N GLU A 227 -7.48 -16.26 -17.15
CA GLU A 227 -6.70 -17.03 -16.16
C GLU A 227 -5.19 -16.76 -16.30
N ALA A 228 -4.70 -16.59 -17.52
CA ALA A 228 -3.30 -16.29 -17.79
C ALA A 228 -2.89 -14.90 -17.28
N GLU A 229 -3.74 -13.88 -17.48
CA GLU A 229 -3.51 -12.52 -16.97
C GLU A 229 -3.59 -12.47 -15.45
N GLU A 230 -4.56 -13.17 -14.84
CA GLU A 230 -4.69 -13.28 -13.39
C GLU A 230 -3.42 -13.93 -12.77
N ASN A 231 -2.95 -15.04 -13.35
CA ASN A 231 -1.73 -15.70 -12.89
C ASN A 231 -0.48 -14.84 -13.09
N LEU A 232 -0.41 -14.10 -14.19
CA LEU A 232 0.67 -13.13 -14.44
C LEU A 232 0.64 -12.01 -13.41
N MET A 233 -0.52 -11.41 -13.11
CA MET A 233 -0.67 -10.34 -12.12
C MET A 233 -0.23 -10.80 -10.74
N ARG A 234 -0.68 -11.98 -10.28
CA ARG A 234 -0.24 -12.58 -9.01
C ARG A 234 1.28 -12.80 -8.96
N SER A 235 1.86 -13.31 -10.05
CA SER A 235 3.30 -13.51 -10.16
C SER A 235 4.07 -12.19 -10.09
N LEU A 236 3.58 -11.16 -10.79
CA LEU A 236 4.17 -9.82 -10.78
C LEU A 236 4.03 -9.15 -9.38
N ALA A 237 2.89 -9.33 -8.70
CA ALA A 237 2.69 -8.83 -7.34
C ALA A 237 3.69 -9.42 -6.35
N VAL A 238 3.87 -10.76 -6.39
CA VAL A 238 4.85 -11.45 -5.54
C VAL A 238 6.27 -10.97 -5.84
N ARG A 239 6.65 -10.89 -7.13
CA ARG A 239 7.97 -10.39 -7.55
C ARG A 239 8.19 -8.94 -7.17
N GLY A 240 7.15 -8.09 -7.30
CA GLY A 240 7.20 -6.68 -6.91
C GLY A 240 7.42 -6.50 -5.40
N ALA A 241 6.75 -7.30 -4.58
CA ALA A 241 6.95 -7.32 -3.14
C ALA A 241 8.37 -7.80 -2.77
N GLN A 242 8.80 -8.93 -3.34
CA GLN A 242 10.14 -9.48 -3.11
C GLN A 242 11.27 -8.54 -3.53
N ALA A 243 11.07 -7.77 -4.61
CA ALA A 243 12.05 -6.83 -5.15
C ALA A 243 12.49 -5.76 -4.13
N ILE A 244 11.61 -5.37 -3.24
CA ILE A 244 11.91 -4.39 -2.18
C ILE A 244 12.08 -5.03 -0.79
N GLY A 245 12.02 -6.36 -0.71
CA GLY A 245 12.08 -7.10 0.55
C GLY A 245 10.81 -6.96 1.40
N ALA A 246 9.66 -6.67 0.78
CA ALA A 246 8.39 -6.59 1.49
C ALA A 246 7.90 -7.97 1.91
N ASP A 247 7.36 -8.07 3.13
CA ASP A 247 6.95 -9.32 3.77
C ASP A 247 5.58 -9.20 4.46
N GLY A 248 5.07 -10.34 4.92
CA GLY A 248 3.81 -10.45 5.65
C GLY A 248 2.59 -10.34 4.74
N CYS A 249 1.84 -9.28 4.92
CA CYS A 249 0.65 -8.95 4.11
C CYS A 249 0.84 -7.59 3.45
N VAL A 250 0.94 -7.58 2.13
CA VAL A 250 1.10 -6.36 1.34
C VAL A 250 0.09 -6.32 0.20
N ARG A 251 -0.09 -5.17 -0.44
CA ARG A 251 -0.95 -5.00 -1.60
C ARG A 251 -0.17 -4.31 -2.71
N VAL A 252 -0.15 -4.91 -3.88
CA VAL A 252 0.45 -4.31 -5.08
C VAL A 252 -0.67 -3.86 -6.01
N ASP A 253 -0.64 -2.60 -6.38
CA ASP A 253 -1.64 -2.00 -7.26
C ASP A 253 -1.09 -1.92 -8.68
N PHE A 254 -1.96 -2.15 -9.67
CA PHE A 254 -1.62 -2.31 -11.08
C PHE A 254 -2.47 -1.42 -11.97
N LEU A 255 -1.90 -1.05 -13.10
CA LEU A 255 -2.63 -0.54 -14.25
C LEU A 255 -2.53 -1.56 -15.40
N LYS A 256 -3.61 -1.71 -16.17
CA LYS A 256 -3.64 -2.49 -17.40
C LYS A 256 -3.87 -1.52 -18.56
N ASP A 257 -3.11 -1.63 -19.65
CA ASP A 257 -3.37 -0.84 -20.85
C ASP A 257 -4.43 -1.48 -21.75
N THR A 258 -4.80 -0.79 -22.81
CA THR A 258 -5.80 -1.27 -23.78
C THR A 258 -5.34 -2.50 -24.57
N ASP A 259 -4.05 -2.79 -24.59
CA ASP A 259 -3.47 -3.96 -25.24
C ASP A 259 -3.31 -5.14 -24.26
N GLY A 260 -3.76 -4.99 -23.01
CA GLY A 260 -3.72 -6.02 -21.96
C GLY A 260 -2.42 -6.11 -21.19
N LYS A 261 -1.46 -5.20 -21.41
CA LYS A 261 -0.19 -5.22 -20.69
C LYS A 261 -0.36 -4.64 -19.29
N LEU A 262 0.18 -5.35 -18.30
CA LEU A 262 0.15 -4.99 -16.89
C LEU A 262 1.36 -4.14 -16.49
N TYR A 263 1.14 -3.15 -15.62
CA TYR A 263 2.17 -2.30 -15.05
C TYR A 263 1.97 -2.18 -13.54
N LEU A 264 3.04 -2.33 -12.75
CA LEU A 264 3.02 -2.07 -11.32
C LEU A 264 2.91 -0.56 -11.09
N LEU A 265 1.91 -0.15 -10.33
CA LEU A 265 1.67 1.26 -10.00
C LEU A 265 2.38 1.64 -8.70
N GLU A 266 2.04 0.96 -7.62
CA GLU A 266 2.58 1.17 -6.27
C GLU A 266 2.43 -0.10 -5.42
N ILE A 267 3.11 -0.14 -4.27
CA ILE A 267 2.94 -1.15 -3.24
C ILE A 267 2.56 -0.51 -1.92
N ASN A 268 1.63 -1.13 -1.22
CA ASN A 268 1.21 -0.77 0.12
C ASN A 268 1.66 -1.86 1.08
N THR A 269 2.59 -1.51 1.99
CA THR A 269 3.22 -2.45 2.92
C THR A 269 2.40 -2.72 4.19
N LEU A 270 1.40 -1.86 4.47
CA LEU A 270 0.42 -2.04 5.56
C LEU A 270 -0.99 -1.71 5.06
N PRO A 271 -1.59 -2.60 4.24
CA PRO A 271 -2.90 -2.34 3.66
C PRO A 271 -3.99 -2.29 4.72
N GLY A 272 -4.99 -1.42 4.51
CA GLY A 272 -6.14 -1.30 5.41
C GLY A 272 -6.89 -2.61 5.64
N MET A 273 -7.45 -2.74 6.83
CA MET A 273 -8.12 -3.96 7.31
C MET A 273 -9.54 -3.66 7.84
N THR A 274 -10.26 -2.75 7.16
CA THR A 274 -11.68 -2.50 7.41
C THR A 274 -12.55 -3.44 6.57
N SER A 275 -13.87 -3.45 6.80
CA SER A 275 -14.84 -4.21 6.00
C SER A 275 -14.84 -3.80 4.51
N HIS A 276 -14.42 -2.59 4.18
CA HIS A 276 -14.34 -2.08 2.80
C HIS A 276 -12.98 -2.35 2.16
N SER A 277 -11.98 -2.79 2.92
CA SER A 277 -10.60 -2.97 2.46
C SER A 277 -10.45 -4.14 1.49
N LEU A 278 -9.52 -3.99 0.54
CA LEU A 278 -9.34 -4.91 -0.57
C LEU A 278 -8.75 -6.26 -0.13
N VAL A 279 -7.81 -6.25 0.82
CA VAL A 279 -7.18 -7.49 1.31
C VAL A 279 -8.19 -8.45 1.92
N PRO A 280 -9.07 -8.04 2.86
CA PRO A 280 -10.12 -8.92 3.37
C PRO A 280 -11.08 -9.43 2.30
N LYS A 281 -11.44 -8.59 1.32
CA LYS A 281 -12.30 -9.01 0.19
C LYS A 281 -11.64 -10.11 -0.63
N SER A 282 -10.37 -9.94 -0.97
CA SER A 282 -9.61 -10.94 -1.74
C SER A 282 -9.42 -12.25 -0.96
N ALA A 283 -9.08 -12.17 0.32
CA ALA A 283 -8.90 -13.36 1.16
C ALA A 283 -10.20 -14.19 1.30
N ALA A 284 -11.35 -13.51 1.43
CA ALA A 284 -12.65 -14.18 1.53
C ALA A 284 -12.95 -15.08 0.31
N HIS A 285 -12.51 -14.68 -0.90
CA HIS A 285 -12.63 -15.50 -2.11
C HIS A 285 -11.80 -16.79 -2.08
N THR A 286 -10.80 -16.87 -1.20
CA THR A 286 -10.03 -18.11 -0.97
C THR A 286 -10.60 -18.96 0.15
N GLY A 287 -11.72 -18.56 0.74
CA GLY A 287 -12.36 -19.24 1.89
C GLY A 287 -11.75 -18.86 3.24
N VAL A 288 -10.88 -17.84 3.29
CA VAL A 288 -10.27 -17.35 4.53
C VAL A 288 -11.14 -16.22 5.08
N ASP A 289 -11.76 -16.43 6.24
CA ASP A 289 -12.53 -15.39 6.92
C ASP A 289 -11.61 -14.30 7.51
N PHE A 290 -12.19 -13.17 7.90
CA PHE A 290 -11.42 -12.03 8.41
C PHE A 290 -10.60 -12.36 9.67
N ALA A 291 -11.15 -13.16 10.58
CA ALA A 291 -10.45 -13.51 11.80
C ALA A 291 -9.31 -14.49 11.53
N ASP A 292 -9.48 -15.42 10.61
CA ASP A 292 -8.42 -16.32 10.16
C ASP A 292 -7.34 -15.55 9.39
N LEU A 293 -7.72 -14.58 8.56
CA LEU A 293 -6.77 -13.67 7.90
C LEU A 293 -5.90 -12.92 8.92
N CYS A 294 -6.49 -12.36 9.98
CA CYS A 294 -5.74 -11.69 11.04
C CYS A 294 -4.77 -12.65 11.75
N ILE A 295 -5.15 -13.91 11.95
CA ILE A 295 -4.24 -14.93 12.51
C ILE A 295 -3.11 -15.25 11.52
N GLU A 296 -3.39 -15.41 10.23
CA GLU A 296 -2.36 -15.67 9.22
C GLU A 296 -1.37 -14.50 9.11
N ILE A 297 -1.84 -13.26 9.20
CA ILE A 297 -0.98 -12.07 9.26
C ILE A 297 -0.16 -12.08 10.57
N LEU A 298 -0.78 -12.36 11.72
CA LEU A 298 -0.07 -12.40 13.01
C LEU A 298 1.05 -13.45 13.03
N LYS A 299 0.89 -14.57 12.32
CA LYS A 299 1.94 -15.60 12.19
C LYS A 299 3.18 -15.12 11.47
N THR A 300 3.11 -14.03 10.69
CA THR A 300 4.26 -13.45 9.99
C THR A 300 5.12 -12.58 10.88
N ALA A 301 4.70 -12.31 12.12
CA ALA A 301 5.45 -11.44 13.02
C ALA A 301 6.88 -11.94 13.25
N HIS A 302 7.86 -11.08 12.98
CA HIS A 302 9.28 -11.35 13.16
C HIS A 302 10.01 -10.07 13.60
N VAL A 303 11.24 -10.21 14.05
CA VAL A 303 12.19 -9.10 14.19
C VAL A 303 13.05 -9.12 12.93
N GLY A 304 13.12 -8.01 12.20
CA GLY A 304 13.76 -7.90 10.90
C GLY A 304 15.27 -8.08 10.89
#